data_cf2deabe2ba2aa4d46dc23b458f6b2be
#
_entry.id   cf2deabe2ba2aa4d46dc23b458f6b2be
#
_cell.length_a   1.000
_cell.length_b   1.000
_cell.length_c   1.000
_cell.angle_alpha   90.00
_cell.angle_beta   90.00
_cell.angle_gamma   90.00
#
_symmetry.space_group_name_H-M   'P 1'
#
loop_
_entity.id
_entity.type
_entity.pdbx_description
1 polymer ?
#
loop_
_entity_poly.entity_id
_entity_poly.type
_entity_poly.pdbx_seq_one_letter_code
_entity_poly.pdbx_strand_id
1 'polypeptide(L)'
;MVDAVADLGAQKFVSLTTYKRSGEAVATPMWVAAQDGRLAFWTPSDSWKVKRARRDPRVSVAPCNRTGSVPEGAPRIGGHAEVLDDDDAVRRVRAAIKRKYGLVFHVVTVVERVMRRGREERTVLLVTLD
;
A
#
# COMPACT_ATOMS: atom_id res chain seq x y z
N MET A 1 -10.08 -2.48 -23.00
CA MET A 1 -10.37 -2.81 -21.58
C MET A 1 -9.33 -2.17 -20.69
N VAL A 2 -9.75 -1.44 -19.68
CA VAL A 2 -8.83 -0.78 -18.75
C VAL A 2 -8.31 -1.80 -17.73
N ASP A 3 -6.99 -1.91 -17.61
CA ASP A 3 -6.37 -2.74 -16.59
C ASP A 3 -6.17 -1.87 -15.33
N ALA A 4 -7.07 -2.01 -14.37
CA ALA A 4 -7.04 -1.21 -13.15
C ALA A 4 -5.75 -1.45 -12.33
N VAL A 5 -5.24 -2.68 -12.31
CA VAL A 5 -4.00 -2.98 -11.60
C VAL A 5 -2.81 -2.25 -12.26
N ALA A 6 -2.72 -2.29 -13.58
CA ALA A 6 -1.64 -1.60 -14.28
C ALA A 6 -1.74 -0.09 -14.10
N ASP A 7 -2.94 0.47 -14.20
CA ASP A 7 -3.16 1.91 -14.06
C ASP A 7 -2.82 2.40 -12.65
N LEU A 8 -3.33 1.72 -11.63
CA LEU A 8 -3.06 2.08 -10.24
C LEU A 8 -1.61 1.81 -9.87
N GLY A 9 -1.05 0.70 -10.36
CA GLY A 9 0.35 0.35 -10.11
C GLY A 9 1.34 1.35 -10.73
N ALA A 10 0.92 2.13 -11.72
CA ALA A 10 1.73 3.17 -12.33
C ALA A 10 1.65 4.51 -11.60
N GLN A 11 0.71 4.67 -10.67
CA GLN A 11 0.58 5.90 -9.90
C GLN A 11 1.71 6.04 -8.89
N LYS A 12 2.08 7.28 -8.55
CA LYS A 12 3.06 7.53 -7.48
C LYS A 12 2.46 7.22 -6.11
N PHE A 13 1.18 7.52 -5.93
CA PHE A 13 0.45 7.27 -4.68
C PHE A 13 -0.92 6.69 -4.99
N VAL A 14 -1.33 5.76 -4.14
CA VAL A 14 -2.67 5.18 -4.18
C VAL A 14 -3.26 5.32 -2.78
N SER A 15 -4.49 5.82 -2.71
CA SER A 15 -5.23 5.89 -1.46
C SER A 15 -5.74 4.49 -1.13
N LEU A 16 -5.25 3.92 -0.03
CA LEU A 16 -5.70 2.63 0.46
C LEU A 16 -6.66 2.87 1.62
N THR A 17 -7.90 2.41 1.49
CA THR A 17 -8.91 2.52 2.53
C THR A 17 -9.06 1.18 3.24
N THR A 18 -8.95 1.20 4.57
CA THR A 18 -9.24 0.08 5.45
C THR A 18 -10.37 0.48 6.40
N TYR A 19 -10.92 -0.48 7.16
CA TYR A 19 -12.12 -0.22 7.94
C TYR A 19 -11.90 -0.52 9.42
N LYS A 20 -12.36 0.40 10.27
CA LYS A 20 -12.39 0.22 11.73
C LYS A 20 -13.49 -0.78 12.11
N ARG A 21 -13.47 -1.24 13.36
CA ARG A 21 -14.52 -2.12 13.89
C ARG A 21 -15.90 -1.50 13.78
N SER A 22 -15.98 -0.17 13.89
CA SER A 22 -17.22 0.59 13.75
C SER A 22 -17.75 0.62 12.31
N GLY A 23 -16.94 0.17 11.33
CA GLY A 23 -17.26 0.30 9.92
C GLY A 23 -16.73 1.60 9.30
N GLU A 24 -16.18 2.49 10.11
CA GLU A 24 -15.64 3.75 9.60
C GLU A 24 -14.43 3.50 8.70
N ALA A 25 -14.44 4.14 7.53
CA ALA A 25 -13.37 4.05 6.55
C ALA A 25 -12.20 4.95 6.93
N VAL A 26 -10.97 4.43 6.77
CA VAL A 26 -9.76 5.21 7.00
C VAL A 26 -8.88 5.09 5.76
N ALA A 27 -8.65 6.20 5.08
CA ALA A 27 -7.84 6.24 3.86
C ALA A 27 -6.43 6.74 4.16
N THR A 28 -5.44 6.13 3.52
CA THR A 28 -4.03 6.49 3.68
C THR A 28 -3.37 6.52 2.31
N PRO A 29 -2.63 7.59 1.96
CA PRO A 29 -1.83 7.59 0.73
C PRO A 29 -0.64 6.66 0.89
N MET A 30 -0.41 5.80 -0.10
CA MET A 30 0.60 4.75 -0.03
C MET A 30 1.41 4.68 -1.31
N TRP A 31 2.68 4.30 -1.18
CA TRP A 31 3.44 3.79 -2.31
C TRP A 31 2.89 2.41 -2.69
N VAL A 32 2.93 2.11 -3.97
CA VAL A 32 2.32 0.90 -4.52
C VAL A 32 3.18 0.34 -5.64
N ALA A 33 3.16 -0.98 -5.80
CA ALA A 33 3.73 -1.65 -6.96
C ALA A 33 2.74 -2.70 -7.47
N ALA A 34 2.64 -2.83 -8.79
CA ALA A 34 1.89 -3.94 -9.38
C ALA A 34 2.77 -5.19 -9.31
N GLN A 35 2.20 -6.31 -8.86
CA GLN A 35 2.92 -7.56 -8.75
C GLN A 35 1.95 -8.74 -8.96
N ASP A 36 2.23 -9.53 -9.97
CA ASP A 36 1.46 -10.75 -10.27
C ASP A 36 -0.05 -10.50 -10.39
N GLY A 37 -0.41 -9.41 -11.07
CA GLY A 37 -1.81 -9.06 -11.30
C GLY A 37 -2.53 -8.47 -10.09
N ARG A 38 -1.78 -8.09 -9.05
CA ARG A 38 -2.31 -7.51 -7.83
C ARG A 38 -1.54 -6.24 -7.46
N LEU A 39 -2.07 -5.48 -6.51
CA LEU A 39 -1.39 -4.29 -5.99
C LEU A 39 -0.69 -4.65 -4.68
N ALA A 40 0.58 -4.35 -4.60
CA ALA A 40 1.39 -4.63 -3.41
C ALA A 40 1.73 -3.31 -2.71
N PHE A 41 1.47 -3.27 -1.41
CA PHE A 41 1.79 -2.15 -0.52
C PHE A 41 2.79 -2.62 0.52
N TRP A 42 3.82 -1.83 0.77
CA TRP A 42 4.90 -2.15 1.70
C TRP A 42 4.82 -1.15 2.85
N THR A 43 4.60 -1.62 4.06
CA THR A 43 4.25 -0.76 5.18
C THR A 43 4.87 -1.27 6.49
N PRO A 44 5.07 -0.38 7.49
CA PRO A 44 5.50 -0.84 8.80
C PRO A 44 4.53 -1.85 9.41
N SER A 45 5.07 -2.91 10.01
CA SER A 45 4.27 -4.01 10.55
C SER A 45 3.37 -3.58 11.71
N ASP A 46 3.75 -2.55 12.44
CA ASP A 46 2.99 -2.04 13.58
C ASP A 46 1.95 -0.97 13.23
N SER A 47 1.73 -0.73 11.94
CA SER A 47 0.76 0.29 11.52
C SER A 47 -0.68 -0.16 11.76
N TRP A 48 -1.57 0.81 11.98
CA TRP A 48 -2.99 0.53 12.18
C TRP A 48 -3.65 -0.07 10.94
N LYS A 49 -3.20 0.30 9.74
CA LYS A 49 -3.76 -0.26 8.51
C LYS A 49 -3.52 -1.76 8.41
N VAL A 50 -2.37 -2.25 8.89
CA VAL A 50 -2.08 -3.69 8.95
C VAL A 50 -3.04 -4.37 9.92
N LYS A 51 -3.21 -3.79 11.11
CA LYS A 51 -4.13 -4.34 12.12
C LYS A 51 -5.57 -4.39 11.60
N ARG A 52 -6.01 -3.33 10.92
CA ARG A 52 -7.35 -3.29 10.34
C ARG A 52 -7.51 -4.33 9.24
N ALA A 53 -6.52 -4.48 8.35
CA ALA A 53 -6.59 -5.45 7.25
C ALA A 53 -6.58 -6.90 7.76
N ARG A 54 -5.87 -7.19 8.86
CA ARG A 54 -5.89 -8.53 9.46
C ARG A 54 -7.28 -8.87 9.98
N ARG A 55 -7.98 -7.90 10.56
CA ARG A 55 -9.31 -8.11 11.12
C ARG A 55 -10.38 -8.13 10.02
N ASP A 56 -10.25 -7.25 9.04
CA ASP A 56 -11.22 -7.09 7.96
C ASP A 56 -10.45 -6.93 6.64
N PRO A 57 -10.44 -7.97 5.80
CA PRO A 57 -9.65 -7.92 4.56
C PRO A 57 -10.22 -7.01 3.49
N ARG A 58 -11.43 -6.48 3.66
CA ARG A 58 -12.01 -5.58 2.68
C ARG A 58 -11.22 -4.28 2.64
N VAL A 59 -10.91 -3.83 1.43
CA VAL A 59 -10.22 -2.56 1.19
C VAL A 59 -10.82 -1.89 -0.02
N SER A 60 -10.50 -0.63 -0.22
CA SER A 60 -10.73 0.03 -1.50
C SER A 60 -9.52 0.87 -1.86
N VAL A 61 -9.33 1.11 -3.15
CA VAL A 61 -8.19 1.85 -3.66
C VAL A 61 -8.65 2.91 -4.65
N ALA A 62 -7.92 4.01 -4.70
CA ALA A 62 -8.16 5.09 -5.66
C ALA A 62 -6.84 5.82 -5.91
N PRO A 63 -6.64 6.39 -7.10
CA PRO A 63 -5.46 7.21 -7.33
C PRO A 63 -5.51 8.45 -6.42
N CYS A 64 -4.36 8.88 -5.92
CA CYS A 64 -4.32 10.07 -5.08
C CYS A 64 -2.96 10.77 -5.23
N ASN A 65 -2.86 11.96 -4.62
CA ASN A 65 -1.58 12.65 -4.50
C ASN A 65 -0.90 12.28 -3.16
N ARG A 66 0.26 12.87 -2.91
CA ARG A 66 1.03 12.61 -1.71
C ARG A 66 0.27 12.89 -0.41
N THR A 67 -0.66 13.84 -0.43
CA THR A 67 -1.44 14.20 0.76
C THR A 67 -2.73 13.37 0.89
N GLY A 68 -3.01 12.51 -0.05
CA GLY A 68 -4.19 11.65 -0.03
C GLY A 68 -5.39 12.19 -0.75
N SER A 69 -5.26 13.35 -1.41
CA SER A 69 -6.38 13.91 -2.19
C SER A 69 -6.64 13.07 -3.44
N VAL A 70 -7.86 12.61 -3.59
CA VAL A 70 -8.31 11.82 -4.73
C VAL A 70 -8.93 12.77 -5.77
N PRO A 71 -8.52 12.71 -7.04
CA PRO A 71 -9.12 13.56 -8.06
C PRO A 71 -10.63 13.34 -8.16
N GLU A 72 -11.37 14.42 -8.37
CA GLU A 72 -12.82 14.34 -8.56
C GLU A 72 -13.12 13.44 -9.76
N GLY A 73 -14.09 12.55 -9.61
CA GLY A 73 -14.46 11.60 -10.65
C GLY A 73 -13.55 10.39 -10.79
N ALA A 74 -12.45 10.32 -10.02
CA ALA A 74 -11.59 9.14 -10.06
C ALA A 74 -12.31 7.92 -9.50
N PRO A 75 -12.18 6.75 -10.12
CA PRO A 75 -12.86 5.54 -9.63
C PRO A 75 -12.23 5.06 -8.32
N ARG A 76 -13.08 4.58 -7.42
CA ARG A 76 -12.67 3.88 -6.22
C ARG A 76 -13.04 2.40 -6.41
N ILE A 77 -12.05 1.53 -6.29
CA ILE A 77 -12.22 0.12 -6.61
C ILE A 77 -12.08 -0.70 -5.35
N GLY A 78 -13.04 -1.57 -5.09
CA GLY A 78 -13.00 -2.48 -3.96
C GLY A 78 -12.09 -3.66 -4.21
N GLY A 79 -11.64 -4.30 -3.13
CA GLY A 79 -10.80 -5.47 -3.20
C GLY A 79 -10.61 -6.11 -1.84
N HIS A 80 -9.70 -7.08 -1.80
CA HIS A 80 -9.36 -7.81 -0.60
C HIS A 80 -7.86 -7.80 -0.39
N ALA A 81 -7.43 -7.55 0.84
CA ALA A 81 -6.02 -7.52 1.21
C ALA A 81 -5.62 -8.83 1.87
N GLU A 82 -4.51 -9.39 1.43
CA GLU A 82 -3.83 -10.48 2.11
C GLU A 82 -2.61 -9.89 2.82
N VAL A 83 -2.45 -10.19 4.09
CA VAL A 83 -1.34 -9.69 4.90
C VAL A 83 -0.21 -10.71 4.88
N LEU A 84 0.93 -10.32 4.35
CA LEU A 84 2.09 -11.20 4.20
C LEU A 84 3.25 -10.66 5.03
N ASP A 85 3.72 -11.48 5.99
CA ASP A 85 4.83 -11.12 6.87
C ASP A 85 6.11 -11.89 6.56
N ASP A 86 6.06 -12.89 5.67
CA ASP A 86 7.21 -13.71 5.37
C ASP A 86 8.30 -12.89 4.69
N ASP A 87 9.56 -13.20 5.04
CA ASP A 87 10.72 -12.45 4.56
C ASP A 87 10.79 -12.40 3.03
N ASP A 88 10.39 -13.46 2.38
CA ASP A 88 10.45 -13.57 0.93
C ASP A 88 9.51 -12.58 0.25
N ALA A 89 8.25 -12.54 0.71
CA ALA A 89 7.26 -11.59 0.17
C ALA A 89 7.68 -10.15 0.45
N VAL A 90 8.12 -9.85 1.67
CA VAL A 90 8.56 -8.51 2.05
C VAL A 90 9.73 -8.08 1.18
N ARG A 91 10.70 -8.96 0.95
CA ARG A 91 11.88 -8.67 0.15
C ARG A 91 11.53 -8.42 -1.32
N ARG A 92 10.65 -9.23 -1.89
CA ARG A 92 10.23 -9.07 -3.29
C ARG A 92 9.48 -7.76 -3.51
N VAL A 93 8.58 -7.42 -2.61
CA VAL A 93 7.82 -6.18 -2.73
C VAL A 93 8.73 -4.97 -2.47
N ARG A 94 9.63 -5.07 -1.49
CA ARG A 94 10.63 -4.02 -1.25
C ARG A 94 11.44 -3.74 -2.51
N ALA A 95 11.89 -4.80 -3.20
CA ALA A 95 12.66 -4.65 -4.43
C ALA A 95 11.83 -3.98 -5.54
N ALA A 96 10.55 -4.31 -5.66
CA ALA A 96 9.66 -3.69 -6.63
C ALA A 96 9.44 -2.20 -6.34
N ILE A 97 9.24 -1.86 -5.08
CA ILE A 97 9.07 -0.47 -4.63
C ILE A 97 10.37 0.32 -4.87
N LYS A 98 11.51 -0.25 -4.50
CA LYS A 98 12.81 0.37 -4.72
C LYS A 98 13.06 0.65 -6.21
N ARG A 99 12.73 -0.31 -7.06
CA ARG A 99 12.91 -0.17 -8.51
C ARG A 99 12.04 0.94 -9.07
N LYS A 100 10.81 1.04 -8.61
CA LYS A 100 9.85 2.04 -9.08
C LYS A 100 10.19 3.45 -8.61
N TYR A 101 10.51 3.60 -7.32
CA TYR A 101 10.68 4.92 -6.70
C TYR A 101 12.13 5.42 -6.69
N GLY A 102 13.10 4.53 -6.90
CA GLY A 102 14.49 4.91 -7.09
C GLY A 102 15.10 5.67 -5.92
N LEU A 103 15.71 6.82 -6.19
CA LEU A 103 16.42 7.60 -5.18
C LEU A 103 15.50 8.05 -4.04
N VAL A 104 14.26 8.36 -4.33
CA VAL A 104 13.28 8.75 -3.30
C VAL A 104 13.11 7.64 -2.27
N PHE A 105 13.10 6.38 -2.71
CA PHE A 105 13.03 5.23 -1.81
C PHE A 105 14.18 5.26 -0.80
N HIS A 106 15.41 5.50 -1.24
CA HIS A 106 16.57 5.54 -0.35
C HIS A 106 16.48 6.66 0.67
N VAL A 107 16.09 7.86 0.23
CA VAL A 107 15.95 9.01 1.13
C VAL A 107 14.90 8.73 2.19
N VAL A 108 13.72 8.28 1.78
CA VAL A 108 12.60 8.04 2.72
C VAL A 108 12.94 6.92 3.70
N THR A 109 13.55 5.82 3.23
CA THR A 109 13.90 4.71 4.12
C THR A 109 14.99 5.06 5.12
N VAL A 110 15.97 5.88 4.74
CA VAL A 110 16.99 6.36 5.68
C VAL A 110 16.36 7.25 6.75
N VAL A 111 15.48 8.18 6.34
CA VAL A 111 14.78 9.06 7.29
C VAL A 111 13.93 8.22 8.25
N GLU A 112 13.18 7.24 7.74
CA GLU A 112 12.36 6.37 8.59
C GLU A 112 13.21 5.57 9.58
N ARG A 113 14.37 5.06 9.13
CA ARG A 113 15.28 4.30 10.00
C ARG A 113 15.71 5.15 11.19
N VAL A 114 16.09 6.40 10.94
CA VAL A 114 16.49 7.34 11.98
C VAL A 114 15.31 7.65 12.91
N MET A 115 14.15 7.95 12.34
CA MET A 115 12.97 8.33 13.12
C MET A 115 12.40 7.18 13.94
N ARG A 116 12.50 5.95 13.45
CA ARG A 116 11.95 4.76 14.12
C ARG A 116 12.99 4.01 14.95
N ARG A 117 14.19 4.54 15.06
CA ARG A 117 15.28 3.96 15.85
C ARG A 117 15.57 2.50 15.50
N GLY A 118 15.62 2.20 14.21
CA GLY A 118 15.93 0.85 13.73
C GLY A 118 14.76 -0.13 13.72
N ARG A 119 13.55 0.28 14.05
CA ARG A 119 12.38 -0.58 13.90
C ARG A 119 12.01 -0.64 12.43
N GLU A 120 12.48 -1.67 11.75
CA GLU A 120 12.35 -1.78 10.31
C GLU A 120 11.45 -2.93 9.85
N GLU A 121 10.73 -3.54 10.77
CA GLU A 121 9.83 -4.62 10.39
C GLU A 121 8.78 -4.12 9.44
N ARG A 122 8.65 -4.81 8.32
CA ARG A 122 7.71 -4.47 7.26
C ARG A 122 6.76 -5.62 7.00
N THR A 123 5.59 -5.25 6.51
CA THR A 123 4.54 -6.18 6.14
C THR A 123 4.04 -5.78 4.76
N VAL A 124 3.65 -6.77 3.98
CA VAL A 124 3.07 -6.55 2.66
C VAL A 124 1.56 -6.70 2.76
N LEU A 125 0.84 -5.73 2.21
CA LEU A 125 -0.58 -5.85 1.94
C LEU A 125 -0.73 -6.11 0.45
N LEU A 126 -1.13 -7.32 0.10
CA LEU A 126 -1.30 -7.73 -1.29
C LEU A 126 -2.78 -7.68 -1.61
N VAL A 127 -3.17 -6.76 -2.49
CA VAL A 127 -4.58 -6.47 -2.77
C VAL A 127 -4.99 -7.06 -4.10
N THR A 128 -6.03 -7.90 -4.05
CA THR A 128 -6.71 -8.40 -5.24
C THR A 128 -7.94 -7.53 -5.47
N LEU A 129 -8.03 -6.90 -6.63
CA LEU A 129 -9.17 -6.05 -6.97
C LEU A 129 -10.36 -6.92 -7.39
N ASP A 130 -11.55 -6.46 -7.00
CA ASP A 130 -12.80 -7.12 -7.36
C ASP A 130 -13.10 -7.03 -8.86
#